data_0810c5d935f03fa6959bb760d1608468
#
_entry.id   0810c5d935f03fa6959bb760d1608468
#
_cell.length_a   1.000
_cell.length_b   1.000
_cell.length_c   1.000
_cell.angle_alpha   90.00
_cell.angle_beta   90.00
_cell.angle_gamma   90.00
#
_symmetry.space_group_name_H-M   'P 1'
#
loop_
_entity.id
_entity.type
_entity.pdbx_description
1 polymer ?
#
loop_
_entity_poly.entity_id
_entity_poly.type
_entity_poly.pdbx_seq_one_letter_code
_entity_poly.pdbx_strand_id
1 'polypeptide(L)' 'MQFLIQGDRGIWVEYLQLALTRAGYPTRIDGIFGEHTCQALKDFTGNTDVCTVNRAVWEQLKP' A
#
# COMPACT_ATOMS: atom_id res chain seq x y z
N MET A 1 11.66 2.05 -6.94
CA MET A 1 10.48 1.88 -6.08
C MET A 1 10.77 0.80 -5.06
N GLN A 2 10.27 1.00 -3.86
CA GLN A 2 10.61 0.17 -2.73
C GLN A 2 9.69 -1.03 -2.61
N PHE A 3 10.28 -2.23 -2.45
CA PHE A 3 9.50 -3.42 -2.11
C PHE A 3 9.08 -3.31 -0.65
N LEU A 4 7.79 -3.45 -0.38
CA LEU A 4 7.24 -3.28 0.97
C LEU A 4 6.43 -4.50 1.39
N ILE A 5 6.52 -4.83 2.67
CA ILE A 5 5.72 -5.90 3.28
C ILE A 5 5.12 -5.40 4.59
N GLN A 6 4.14 -6.12 5.09
CA GLN A 6 3.55 -5.81 6.39
C GLN A 6 4.62 -5.85 7.47
N GLY A 7 4.61 -4.84 8.33
CA GLY A 7 5.63 -4.65 9.35
C GLY A 7 6.66 -3.58 9.01
N ASP A 8 6.76 -3.21 7.74
CA ASP A 8 7.68 -2.16 7.33
C ASP A 8 7.23 -0.79 7.84
N ARG A 9 8.18 0.11 7.98
CA ARG A 9 7.96 1.48 8.44
C ARG A 9 8.81 2.43 7.63
N GLY A 10 8.35 3.67 7.55
CA GLY A 10 9.14 4.75 6.99
C GLY A 10 8.42 5.50 5.88
N ILE A 11 9.20 6.30 5.17
CA ILE A 11 8.69 7.23 4.17
C ILE A 11 8.03 6.51 2.99
N TRP A 12 8.57 5.36 2.60
CA TRP A 12 8.00 4.62 1.47
C TRP A 12 6.63 4.03 1.81
N VAL A 13 6.42 3.63 3.07
CA VAL A 13 5.11 3.17 3.53
C VAL A 13 4.12 4.34 3.53
N GLU A 14 4.57 5.50 4.01
CA GLU A 14 3.75 6.70 3.99
C GLU A 14 3.34 7.07 2.57
N TYR A 15 4.28 6.99 1.64
CA TYR A 15 4.00 7.25 0.23
C TYR A 15 2.97 6.25 -0.32
N LEU A 16 3.13 4.97 0.01
CA LEU A 16 2.17 3.94 -0.39
C LEU A 16 0.77 4.26 0.12
N GLN A 17 0.67 4.63 1.40
CA GLN A 17 -0.61 4.95 2.03
C GLN A 17 -1.27 6.14 1.34
N LEU A 18 -0.50 7.16 1.00
CA LEU A 18 -1.00 8.31 0.28
C LEU A 18 -1.48 7.91 -1.12
N ALA A 19 -0.72 7.09 -1.81
CA ALA A 19 -1.08 6.64 -3.16
C ALA A 19 -2.37 5.82 -3.14
N LEU A 20 -2.53 4.93 -2.17
CA LEU A 20 -3.75 4.14 -2.02
C LEU A 20 -4.95 5.04 -1.74
N THR A 21 -4.78 6.03 -0.87
CA THR A 21 -5.85 6.98 -0.56
C THR A 21 -6.28 7.74 -1.81
N ARG A 22 -5.33 8.19 -2.61
CA ARG A 22 -5.63 8.90 -3.87
C ARG A 22 -6.30 8.01 -4.90
N ALA A 23 -6.01 6.72 -4.85
CA ALA A 23 -6.60 5.76 -5.77
C ALA A 23 -8.03 5.37 -5.37
N GLY A 24 -8.53 5.88 -4.25
CA GLY A 24 -9.88 5.58 -3.77
C GLY A 24 -9.92 4.48 -2.72
N TYR A 25 -8.77 4.08 -2.20
CA TYR A 25 -8.67 3.03 -1.17
C TYR A 25 -8.00 3.62 0.06
N PRO A 26 -8.74 4.43 0.84
CA PRO A 26 -8.14 5.16 1.95
C PRO A 26 -7.60 4.24 3.03
N THR A 27 -6.48 4.67 3.60
CA THR A 27 -5.86 4.00 4.73
C THR A 27 -5.23 5.08 5.61
N ARG A 28 -4.83 4.69 6.83
CA ARG A 28 -4.15 5.61 7.71
C ARG A 28 -2.76 5.93 7.16
N ILE A 29 -2.43 7.22 7.10
CA ILE A 29 -1.14 7.66 6.58
C ILE A 29 -0.22 7.94 7.77
N ASP A 30 0.30 6.86 8.34
CA ASP A 30 1.13 6.92 9.54
C ASP A 30 2.55 6.35 9.34
N GLY A 31 2.85 5.92 8.12
CA GLY A 31 4.16 5.35 7.81
C GLY A 31 4.38 3.94 8.36
N ILE A 32 3.33 3.30 8.83
CA ILE A 32 3.41 1.93 9.39
C ILE A 32 2.53 1.00 8.56
N PHE A 33 3.16 -0.02 8.00
CA PHE A 33 2.45 -1.00 7.17
C PHE A 33 1.81 -2.03 8.10
N GLY A 34 0.59 -1.73 8.53
CA GLY A 34 -0.18 -2.60 9.40
C GLY A 34 -1.42 -3.14 8.70
N GLU A 35 -2.39 -3.58 9.47
CA GLU A 35 -3.62 -4.18 8.94
C GLU A 35 -4.40 -3.24 8.04
N HIS A 36 -4.48 -1.96 8.39
CA HIS A 36 -5.24 -0.99 7.58
C HIS A 36 -4.65 -0.84 6.19
N THR A 37 -3.34 -0.74 6.11
CA THR A 37 -2.65 -0.63 4.83
C THR A 37 -2.78 -1.94 4.04
N CYS A 38 -2.65 -3.06 4.72
CA CYS A 38 -2.82 -4.38 4.11
C CYS A 38 -4.23 -4.52 3.52
N GLN A 39 -5.26 -4.11 4.26
CA GLN A 39 -6.63 -4.22 3.79
C GLN A 39 -6.87 -3.32 2.57
N ALA A 40 -6.37 -2.09 2.62
CA ALA A 40 -6.51 -1.18 1.48
C ALA A 40 -5.81 -1.75 0.24
N LEU A 41 -4.67 -2.38 0.44
CA LEU A 41 -3.92 -2.99 -0.65
C LEU A 41 -4.68 -4.17 -1.26
N LYS A 42 -5.28 -5.01 -0.42
CA LYS A 42 -6.12 -6.12 -0.88
C LYS A 42 -7.30 -5.61 -1.69
N ASP A 43 -7.94 -4.57 -1.22
CA ASP A 43 -9.08 -3.97 -1.93
C ASP A 43 -8.65 -3.40 -3.27
N PHE A 44 -7.51 -2.72 -3.28
CA PHE A 44 -6.98 -2.11 -4.50
C PHE A 44 -6.63 -3.16 -5.55
N THR A 45 -5.94 -4.23 -5.15
CA THR A 45 -5.51 -5.27 -6.09
C THR A 45 -6.64 -6.23 -6.44
N GLY A 46 -7.68 -6.28 -5.62
CA GLY A 46 -8.75 -7.26 -5.77
C GLY A 46 -8.34 -8.67 -5.36
N ASN A 47 -7.22 -8.79 -4.66
CA ASN A 47 -6.69 -10.09 -4.25
C ASN A 47 -6.50 -10.13 -2.73
N THR A 48 -7.29 -10.95 -2.06
CA THR A 48 -7.30 -11.01 -0.59
C THR A 48 -6.04 -11.64 0.00
N ASP A 49 -5.17 -12.21 -0.82
CA ASP A 49 -3.92 -12.81 -0.36
C ASP A 49 -2.72 -11.88 -0.51
N VAL A 50 -2.91 -10.69 -1.09
CA VAL A 50 -1.81 -9.78 -1.37
C VAL A 50 -1.64 -8.79 -0.24
N CYS A 51 -0.50 -8.86 0.44
CA CYS A 51 -0.12 -7.90 1.47
C CYS A 51 1.33 -7.45 1.28
N THR A 52 1.76 -7.41 0.02
CA THR A 52 3.09 -6.96 -0.34
C THR A 52 3.00 -5.97 -1.49
N VAL A 53 3.96 -5.07 -1.57
CA VAL A 53 4.04 -4.10 -2.66
C VAL A 53 5.31 -4.38 -3.44
N ASN A 54 5.12 -4.81 -4.68
CA ASN A 54 6.20 -5.03 -5.61
C ASN A 54 6.10 -4.01 -6.75
N ARG A 55 6.94 -4.16 -7.74
CA ARG A 55 6.96 -3.25 -8.87
C ARG A 55 5.60 -3.19 -9.59
N ALA A 56 4.94 -4.33 -9.73
CA ALA A 56 3.65 -4.38 -10.42
C ALA A 56 2.59 -3.55 -9.69
N VAL A 57 2.57 -3.60 -8.36
CA VAL A 57 1.64 -2.80 -7.57
C VAL A 57 1.95 -1.32 -7.71
N TRP A 58 3.23 -0.94 -7.65
CA TRP A 58 3.63 0.46 -7.85
C TRP A 58 3.20 0.97 -9.22
N GLU A 59 3.34 0.14 -10.25
CA GLU A 59 2.91 0.50 -11.60
C GLU A 59 1.41 0.78 -11.67
N GLN A 60 0.61 -0.02 -10.96
CA GLN A 60 -0.84 0.18 -10.90
C GLN A 60 -1.22 1.44 -10.13
N LEU A 61 -0.39 1.87 -9.19
CA LEU A 61 -0.66 3.06 -8.38
C LEU A 61 -0.26 4.37 -9.08
N LYS A 62 0.39 4.30 -10.20
CA LYS A 62 0.76 5.52 -10.93
C LYS A 62 -0.48 6.27 -11.40
N PRO A 63 -0.46 7.60 -11.30
CA PRO A 63 -1.56 8.42 -11.79
C PRO A 63 -1.71 8.36 -13.31
#